data_ce58dd385d67ce19f4f426e2625aae2b
#
_entry.id   ce58dd385d67ce19f4f426e2625aae2b
#
_cell.length_a   1.000
_cell.length_b   1.000
_cell.length_c   1.000
_cell.angle_alpha   90.00
_cell.angle_beta   90.00
_cell.angle_gamma   90.00
#
_symmetry.space_group_name_H-M   'P 1'
#
loop_
_entity.id
_entity.type
_entity.pdbx_description
1 polymer ?
#
loop_
_entity_poly.entity_id
_entity_poly.type
_entity_poly.pdbx_seq_one_letter_code
_entity_poly.pdbx_strand_id
1 'polypeptide(L)'
;MKCTICKADAVVKLRAHNSAFCRDCFLKFFTNQIQRGIEKENLFTRDDRILVCISGGKDSLSLLYELTQLGYDVTGLFIDLSIPGSSSVARGIVEDFCARHKLALITKVLAEDGLAMPDVKAAVRRPICSVCGKIKRYYFNKIAMDNGFTALATGHNLDDEVARLFSNTLRWDKAYLSTEGPLLPAENGFVKKVKPLWRLTEYETATFAFLMGIHPHSAPCPYSTGASFTVLKGIMQRLEHAMPGRKLDFYQNFLKRGREPFAAERRSEGSVLSPCPECGYPTSSGGLCGVCRLRRQVAEWRKEKADV
;
A
#
# COMPACT_ATOMS: atom_id res chain seq x y z
N MET A 1 33.06 -8.13 -8.41
CA MET A 1 32.00 -9.14 -8.74
C MET A 1 31.43 -8.80 -10.10
N LYS A 2 31.21 -9.80 -10.97
CA LYS A 2 30.68 -9.57 -12.33
C LYS A 2 29.18 -9.81 -12.41
N CYS A 3 28.50 -9.04 -13.23
CA CYS A 3 27.08 -9.18 -13.53
C CYS A 3 26.81 -10.56 -14.14
N THR A 4 25.84 -11.28 -13.60
CA THR A 4 25.48 -12.63 -14.07
C THR A 4 24.99 -12.61 -15.52
N ILE A 5 24.36 -11.50 -15.96
CA ILE A 5 23.78 -11.37 -17.30
C ILE A 5 24.79 -10.86 -18.32
N CYS A 6 25.35 -9.66 -18.15
CA CYS A 6 26.16 -8.98 -19.18
C CYS A 6 27.67 -8.99 -18.90
N LYS A 7 28.12 -9.57 -17.77
CA LYS A 7 29.53 -9.66 -17.35
C LYS A 7 30.19 -8.30 -17.00
N ALA A 8 29.50 -7.18 -17.07
CA ALA A 8 29.96 -5.89 -16.54
C ALA A 8 30.16 -5.93 -15.02
N ASP A 9 30.70 -4.88 -14.43
CA ASP A 9 30.85 -4.82 -12.98
C ASP A 9 29.50 -4.75 -12.28
N ALA A 10 29.28 -5.66 -11.32
CA ALA A 10 28.04 -5.75 -10.59
C ALA A 10 28.03 -4.77 -9.41
N VAL A 11 26.90 -4.09 -9.23
CA VAL A 11 26.64 -3.13 -8.13
C VAL A 11 25.77 -3.72 -7.02
N VAL A 12 25.03 -4.80 -7.30
CA VAL A 12 24.16 -5.46 -6.33
C VAL A 12 24.23 -6.98 -6.47
N LYS A 13 24.14 -7.68 -5.33
CA LYS A 13 24.01 -9.16 -5.28
C LYS A 13 22.71 -9.52 -4.59
N LEU A 14 21.85 -10.27 -5.30
CA LEU A 14 20.60 -10.81 -4.78
C LEU A 14 20.78 -12.30 -4.47
N ARG A 15 20.94 -12.63 -3.20
CA ARG A 15 21.15 -14.02 -2.75
C ARG A 15 19.95 -14.91 -3.07
N ALA A 16 18.73 -14.38 -2.91
CA ALA A 16 17.48 -15.09 -3.21
C ALA A 16 17.38 -15.53 -4.67
N HIS A 17 18.05 -14.83 -5.59
CA HIS A 17 18.07 -15.12 -7.03
C HIS A 17 19.39 -15.74 -7.48
N ASN A 18 20.30 -16.01 -6.55
CA ASN A 18 21.69 -16.47 -6.86
C ASN A 18 22.34 -15.65 -7.97
N SER A 19 22.14 -14.36 -8.00
CA SER A 19 22.54 -13.47 -9.10
C SER A 19 23.17 -12.19 -8.61
N ALA A 20 24.10 -11.66 -9.42
CA ALA A 20 24.69 -10.35 -9.26
C ALA A 20 24.37 -9.51 -10.50
N PHE A 21 24.05 -8.23 -10.31
CA PHE A 21 23.62 -7.36 -11.39
C PHE A 21 24.43 -6.05 -11.43
N CYS A 22 24.78 -5.60 -12.65
CA CYS A 22 25.10 -4.20 -12.88
C CYS A 22 23.82 -3.35 -12.80
N ARG A 23 23.96 -2.02 -12.79
CA ARG A 23 22.83 -1.09 -12.70
C ARG A 23 21.72 -1.42 -13.71
N ASP A 24 22.05 -1.49 -14.99
CA ASP A 24 21.05 -1.63 -16.07
C ASP A 24 20.36 -3.00 -16.05
N CYS A 25 21.10 -4.07 -15.75
CA CYS A 25 20.52 -5.39 -15.62
C CYS A 25 19.63 -5.51 -14.37
N PHE A 26 19.94 -4.79 -13.29
CA PHE A 26 19.09 -4.74 -12.12
C PHE A 26 17.79 -3.97 -12.38
N LEU A 27 17.85 -2.83 -13.05
CA LEU A 27 16.63 -2.07 -13.41
C LEU A 27 15.71 -2.93 -14.30
N LYS A 28 16.25 -3.62 -15.30
CA LYS A 28 15.47 -4.57 -16.12
C LYS A 28 14.88 -5.72 -15.29
N PHE A 29 15.65 -6.26 -14.35
CA PHE A 29 15.18 -7.30 -13.42
C PHE A 29 14.00 -6.78 -12.62
N PHE A 30 14.08 -5.57 -12.04
CA PHE A 30 13.05 -4.96 -11.24
C PHE A 30 11.73 -4.80 -12.02
N THR A 31 11.81 -4.18 -13.20
CA THR A 31 10.67 -4.00 -14.11
C THR A 31 10.03 -5.35 -14.49
N ASN A 32 10.85 -6.36 -14.83
CA ASN A 32 10.38 -7.71 -15.18
C ASN A 32 9.67 -8.40 -14.00
N GLN A 33 10.10 -8.18 -12.75
CA GLN A 33 9.40 -8.76 -11.59
C GLN A 33 8.02 -8.14 -11.39
N ILE A 34 7.86 -6.84 -11.65
CA ILE A 34 6.56 -6.17 -11.63
C ILE A 34 5.64 -6.73 -12.72
N GLN A 35 6.12 -6.78 -13.96
CA GLN A 35 5.33 -7.33 -15.08
C GLN A 35 4.89 -8.77 -14.83
N ARG A 36 5.82 -9.64 -14.40
CA ARG A 36 5.49 -11.03 -14.02
C ARG A 36 4.49 -11.10 -12.87
N GLY A 37 4.55 -10.16 -11.93
CA GLY A 37 3.60 -10.08 -10.82
C GLY A 37 2.19 -9.71 -11.30
N ILE A 38 2.09 -8.75 -12.22
CA ILE A 38 0.85 -8.31 -12.84
C ILE A 38 0.22 -9.45 -13.65
N GLU A 39 0.99 -10.08 -14.54
CA GLU A 39 0.54 -11.15 -15.44
C GLU A 39 0.10 -12.40 -14.66
N LYS A 40 0.91 -12.84 -13.69
CA LYS A 40 0.67 -14.09 -12.96
C LYS A 40 -0.62 -14.09 -12.14
N GLU A 41 -0.99 -12.95 -11.59
CA GLU A 41 -2.18 -12.80 -10.75
C GLU A 41 -3.28 -11.99 -11.44
N ASN A 42 -3.14 -11.68 -12.74
CA ASN A 42 -4.09 -10.91 -13.54
C ASN A 42 -4.54 -9.63 -12.82
N LEU A 43 -3.57 -8.85 -12.32
CA LEU A 43 -3.87 -7.70 -11.46
C LEU A 43 -4.67 -6.63 -12.19
N PHE A 44 -4.28 -6.31 -13.41
CA PHE A 44 -4.95 -5.33 -14.29
C PHE A 44 -4.43 -5.46 -15.73
N THR A 45 -5.15 -4.83 -16.66
CA THR A 45 -4.85 -4.77 -18.09
C THR A 45 -4.46 -3.35 -18.51
N ARG A 46 -4.28 -3.13 -19.83
CA ARG A 46 -4.03 -1.80 -20.40
C ARG A 46 -5.28 -0.91 -20.41
N ASP A 47 -6.45 -1.49 -20.31
CA ASP A 47 -7.72 -0.76 -20.28
C ASP A 47 -8.08 -0.25 -18.88
N ASP A 48 -7.32 -0.68 -17.86
CA ASP A 48 -7.55 -0.23 -16.50
C ASP A 48 -6.98 1.17 -16.26
N ARG A 49 -7.78 2.02 -15.62
CA ARG A 49 -7.36 3.29 -15.04
C ARG A 49 -6.94 3.07 -13.59
N ILE A 50 -5.67 3.26 -13.29
CA ILE A 50 -5.07 2.83 -12.03
C ILE A 50 -4.79 4.03 -11.12
N LEU A 51 -5.37 4.05 -9.92
CA LEU A 51 -5.05 5.00 -8.88
C LEU A 51 -3.96 4.41 -7.97
N VAL A 52 -2.76 4.99 -7.98
CA VAL A 52 -1.63 4.53 -7.17
C VAL A 52 -1.57 5.31 -5.86
N CYS A 53 -1.79 4.65 -4.73
CA CYS A 53 -1.70 5.27 -3.41
C CYS A 53 -0.23 5.54 -3.06
N ILE A 54 0.16 6.80 -2.98
CA ILE A 54 1.52 7.21 -2.67
C ILE A 54 1.61 7.89 -1.31
N SER A 55 2.69 7.61 -0.58
CA SER A 55 2.94 8.14 0.76
C SER A 55 4.20 9.01 0.84
N GLY A 56 4.92 9.19 -0.28
CA GLY A 56 6.25 9.74 -0.30
C GLY A 56 7.36 8.73 0.03
N GLY A 57 7.01 7.50 0.39
CA GLY A 57 7.96 6.42 0.63
C GLY A 57 8.47 5.78 -0.67
N LYS A 58 9.68 5.19 -0.62
CA LYS A 58 10.40 4.60 -1.74
C LYS A 58 9.56 3.64 -2.58
N ASP A 59 8.80 2.73 -1.92
CA ASP A 59 8.05 1.67 -2.61
C ASP A 59 6.92 2.25 -3.45
N SER A 60 6.15 3.19 -2.90
CA SER A 60 5.02 3.80 -3.59
C SER A 60 5.43 4.72 -4.74
N LEU A 61 6.54 5.47 -4.58
CA LEU A 61 7.09 6.32 -5.64
C LEU A 61 7.69 5.47 -6.77
N SER A 62 8.44 4.41 -6.43
CA SER A 62 8.98 3.45 -7.40
C SER A 62 7.86 2.77 -8.19
N LEU A 63 6.77 2.37 -7.52
CA LEU A 63 5.61 1.76 -8.17
C LEU A 63 4.97 2.72 -9.18
N LEU A 64 4.67 3.96 -8.76
CA LEU A 64 4.07 4.96 -9.64
C LEU A 64 4.94 5.19 -10.88
N TYR A 65 6.25 5.38 -10.68
CA TYR A 65 7.21 5.56 -11.77
C TYR A 65 7.21 4.38 -12.74
N GLU A 66 7.39 3.16 -12.23
CA GLU A 66 7.48 1.96 -13.07
C GLU A 66 6.21 1.66 -13.87
N LEU A 67 5.03 1.81 -13.25
CA LEU A 67 3.76 1.60 -13.96
C LEU A 67 3.59 2.62 -15.10
N THR A 68 4.01 3.86 -14.89
CA THR A 68 4.02 4.88 -15.96
C THR A 68 5.00 4.50 -17.07
N GLN A 69 6.24 4.09 -16.73
CA GLN A 69 7.22 3.68 -17.74
C GLN A 69 6.78 2.44 -18.51
N LEU A 70 6.03 1.57 -17.89
CA LEU A 70 5.39 0.43 -18.52
C LEU A 70 4.20 0.82 -19.40
N GLY A 71 3.79 2.09 -19.44
CA GLY A 71 2.72 2.64 -20.28
C GLY A 71 1.31 2.32 -19.81
N TYR A 72 1.10 2.08 -18.51
CA TYR A 72 -0.25 2.01 -17.93
C TYR A 72 -0.84 3.39 -17.71
N ASP A 73 -2.18 3.51 -17.75
CA ASP A 73 -2.89 4.73 -17.35
C ASP A 73 -2.91 4.83 -15.82
N VAL A 74 -2.00 5.63 -15.26
CA VAL A 74 -1.81 5.76 -13.82
C VAL A 74 -1.90 7.19 -13.34
N THR A 75 -2.52 7.37 -12.18
CA THR A 75 -2.55 8.64 -11.43
C THR A 75 -2.11 8.38 -9.99
N GLY A 76 -1.19 9.17 -9.46
CA GLY A 76 -0.81 9.14 -8.04
C GLY A 76 -1.91 9.73 -7.16
N LEU A 77 -2.16 9.14 -6.00
CA LEU A 77 -3.02 9.72 -4.96
C LEU A 77 -2.20 9.89 -3.67
N PHE A 78 -2.02 11.11 -3.25
CA PHE A 78 -1.43 11.46 -1.96
C PHE A 78 -2.49 11.92 -0.99
N ILE A 79 -2.49 11.37 0.22
CA ILE A 79 -3.36 11.81 1.33
C ILE A 79 -2.50 12.58 2.33
N ASP A 80 -2.68 13.90 2.36
CA ASP A 80 -2.08 14.76 3.37
C ASP A 80 -2.83 14.60 4.70
N LEU A 81 -2.15 14.03 5.68
CA LEU A 81 -2.70 13.74 7.01
C LEU A 81 -2.78 14.98 7.90
N SER A 82 -2.28 16.10 7.44
CA SER A 82 -2.19 17.38 8.16
C SER A 82 -1.48 17.25 9.51
N ILE A 83 -0.42 16.42 9.55
CA ILE A 83 0.47 16.28 10.72
C ILE A 83 1.56 17.33 10.63
N PRO A 84 1.67 18.26 11.61
CA PRO A 84 2.67 19.32 11.59
C PRO A 84 4.10 18.78 11.43
N GLY A 85 4.89 19.42 10.57
CA GLY A 85 6.29 19.07 10.29
C GLY A 85 6.51 17.79 9.48
N SER A 86 5.53 16.90 9.40
CA SER A 86 5.64 15.62 8.67
C SER A 86 4.90 15.65 7.33
N SER A 87 3.63 16.08 7.33
CA SER A 87 2.80 16.02 6.11
C SER A 87 3.27 16.99 5.03
N SER A 88 3.70 18.20 5.40
CA SER A 88 4.23 19.20 4.45
C SER A 88 5.51 18.72 3.76
N VAL A 89 6.42 18.09 4.49
CA VAL A 89 7.65 17.52 3.93
C VAL A 89 7.34 16.38 2.98
N ALA A 90 6.48 15.43 3.39
CA ALA A 90 6.07 14.33 2.53
C ALA A 90 5.37 14.81 1.26
N ARG A 91 4.51 15.84 1.38
CA ARG A 91 3.81 16.47 0.27
C ARG A 91 4.79 17.10 -0.72
N GLY A 92 5.75 17.90 -0.25
CA GLY A 92 6.76 18.52 -1.12
C GLY A 92 7.56 17.47 -1.90
N ILE A 93 7.99 16.37 -1.25
CA ILE A 93 8.70 15.27 -1.91
C ILE A 93 7.84 14.64 -3.02
N VAL A 94 6.55 14.40 -2.76
CA VAL A 94 5.63 13.81 -3.72
C VAL A 94 5.37 14.74 -4.91
N GLU A 95 5.10 16.01 -4.65
CA GLU A 95 4.84 17.02 -5.67
C GLU A 95 6.07 17.22 -6.57
N ASP A 96 7.26 17.37 -5.98
CA ASP A 96 8.54 17.50 -6.72
C ASP A 96 8.83 16.25 -7.57
N PHE A 97 8.58 15.07 -7.02
CA PHE A 97 8.78 13.82 -7.75
C PHE A 97 7.83 13.72 -8.94
N CYS A 98 6.54 13.98 -8.73
CA CYS A 98 5.55 13.93 -9.80
C CYS A 98 5.80 14.99 -10.88
N ALA A 99 6.19 16.21 -10.49
CA ALA A 99 6.54 17.28 -11.43
C ALA A 99 7.76 16.90 -12.30
N ARG A 100 8.85 16.41 -11.68
CA ARG A 100 10.07 15.99 -12.41
C ARG A 100 9.82 14.89 -13.41
N HIS A 101 8.95 13.94 -13.08
CA HIS A 101 8.66 12.78 -13.92
C HIS A 101 7.39 12.94 -14.77
N LYS A 102 6.74 14.13 -14.73
CA LYS A 102 5.50 14.45 -15.45
C LYS A 102 4.37 13.46 -15.16
N LEU A 103 4.22 13.08 -13.87
CA LEU A 103 3.22 12.13 -13.40
C LEU A 103 1.97 12.85 -12.93
N ALA A 104 0.79 12.32 -13.28
CA ALA A 104 -0.48 12.84 -12.78
C ALA A 104 -0.61 12.60 -11.26
N LEU A 105 -1.08 13.61 -10.52
CA LEU A 105 -1.20 13.57 -9.07
C LEU A 105 -2.52 14.15 -8.60
N ILE A 106 -3.20 13.43 -7.72
CA ILE A 106 -4.33 13.92 -6.91
C ILE A 106 -3.83 14.04 -5.48
N THR A 107 -3.98 15.22 -4.87
CA THR A 107 -3.69 15.45 -3.46
C THR A 107 -4.99 15.69 -2.70
N LYS A 108 -5.22 14.92 -1.61
CA LYS A 108 -6.34 15.14 -0.68
C LYS A 108 -5.82 15.56 0.67
N VAL A 109 -6.20 16.75 1.11
CA VAL A 109 -5.84 17.31 2.42
C VAL A 109 -6.94 17.00 3.43
N LEU A 110 -6.63 16.26 4.50
CA LEU A 110 -7.63 15.83 5.49
C LEU A 110 -8.18 16.98 6.35
N ALA A 111 -7.38 18.02 6.57
CA ALA A 111 -7.83 19.21 7.32
C ALA A 111 -9.03 19.90 6.66
N GLU A 112 -9.13 19.89 5.32
CA GLU A 112 -10.26 20.46 4.56
C GLU A 112 -11.60 19.80 4.92
N ASP A 113 -11.55 18.50 5.26
CA ASP A 113 -12.73 17.74 5.70
C ASP A 113 -12.88 17.70 7.23
N GLY A 114 -12.12 18.51 7.95
CA GLY A 114 -12.15 18.54 9.41
C GLY A 114 -11.49 17.35 10.09
N LEU A 115 -10.66 16.57 9.37
CA LEU A 115 -10.04 15.33 9.84
C LEU A 115 -8.51 15.44 9.95
N ALA A 116 -7.98 16.63 10.31
CA ALA A 116 -6.56 16.74 10.63
C ALA A 116 -6.18 15.71 11.71
N MET A 117 -5.11 14.93 11.47
CA MET A 117 -4.76 13.81 12.36
C MET A 117 -4.46 14.20 13.81
N PRO A 118 -3.91 15.40 14.14
CA PRO A 118 -3.81 15.86 15.52
C PRO A 118 -5.16 15.94 16.23
N ASP A 119 -6.18 16.52 15.58
CA ASP A 119 -7.51 16.66 16.15
C ASP A 119 -8.23 15.31 16.27
N VAL A 120 -8.08 14.46 15.24
CA VAL A 120 -8.58 13.08 15.31
C VAL A 120 -7.98 12.35 16.50
N LYS A 121 -6.66 12.47 16.73
CA LYS A 121 -5.97 11.84 17.87
C LYS A 121 -6.52 12.34 19.20
N ALA A 122 -6.82 13.63 19.31
CA ALA A 122 -7.34 14.24 20.53
C ALA A 122 -8.80 13.83 20.79
N ALA A 123 -9.61 13.72 19.73
CA ALA A 123 -11.04 13.40 19.83
C ALA A 123 -11.35 11.90 20.03
N VAL A 124 -10.37 10.98 19.80
CA VAL A 124 -10.63 9.53 19.87
C VAL A 124 -9.75 8.83 20.90
N ARG A 125 -10.34 7.84 21.61
CA ARG A 125 -9.62 6.99 22.58
C ARG A 125 -8.97 5.74 21.95
N ARG A 126 -9.26 5.46 20.67
CA ARG A 126 -8.75 4.27 19.96
C ARG A 126 -7.32 4.46 19.45
N PRO A 127 -6.53 3.37 19.22
CA PRO A 127 -5.20 3.46 18.66
C PRO A 127 -5.20 4.25 17.34
N ILE A 128 -4.44 5.32 17.29
CA ILE A 128 -4.49 6.30 16.19
C ILE A 128 -4.11 5.68 14.83
N CYS A 129 -3.18 4.72 14.79
CA CYS A 129 -2.80 4.05 13.55
C CYS A 129 -3.99 3.26 12.93
N SER A 130 -4.83 2.65 13.75
CA SER A 130 -6.05 1.96 13.29
C SER A 130 -7.05 2.95 12.67
N VAL A 131 -7.26 4.10 13.34
CA VAL A 131 -8.15 5.17 12.85
C VAL A 131 -7.62 5.79 11.57
N CYS A 132 -6.32 6.12 11.52
CA CYS A 132 -5.64 6.64 10.34
C CYS A 132 -5.78 5.67 9.15
N GLY A 133 -5.54 4.37 9.38
CA GLY A 133 -5.72 3.35 8.35
C GLY A 133 -7.17 3.26 7.83
N LYS A 134 -8.17 3.47 8.69
CA LYS A 134 -9.59 3.51 8.29
C LYS A 134 -9.89 4.74 7.42
N ILE A 135 -9.39 5.92 7.81
CA ILE A 135 -9.54 7.18 7.05
C ILE A 135 -8.88 7.03 5.67
N LYS A 136 -7.62 6.57 5.63
CA LYS A 136 -6.92 6.36 4.35
C LYS A 136 -7.68 5.43 3.41
N ARG A 137 -8.13 4.26 3.91
CA ARG A 137 -8.91 3.30 3.09
C ARG A 137 -10.22 3.88 2.58
N TYR A 138 -10.89 4.71 3.37
CA TYR A 138 -12.08 5.42 2.91
C TYR A 138 -11.76 6.35 1.74
N TYR A 139 -10.78 7.26 1.88
CA TYR A 139 -10.45 8.21 0.82
C TYR A 139 -9.88 7.51 -0.43
N PHE A 140 -9.08 6.47 -0.27
CA PHE A 140 -8.59 5.68 -1.40
C PHE A 140 -9.75 5.12 -2.24
N ASN A 141 -10.72 4.48 -1.58
CA ASN A 141 -11.87 3.93 -2.29
C ASN A 141 -12.79 5.04 -2.82
N LYS A 142 -13.10 6.06 -2.01
CA LYS A 142 -14.00 7.15 -2.38
C LYS A 142 -13.50 7.90 -3.61
N ILE A 143 -12.21 8.29 -3.61
CA ILE A 143 -11.59 9.01 -4.73
C ILE A 143 -11.51 8.11 -5.97
N ALA A 144 -11.19 6.82 -5.80
CA ALA A 144 -11.18 5.87 -6.91
C ALA A 144 -12.55 5.75 -7.57
N MET A 145 -13.61 5.59 -6.78
CA MET A 145 -14.99 5.47 -7.27
C MET A 145 -15.47 6.76 -7.93
N ASP A 146 -15.28 7.92 -7.25
CA ASP A 146 -15.79 9.22 -7.72
C ASP A 146 -15.14 9.69 -9.03
N ASN A 147 -13.91 9.23 -9.30
CA ASN A 147 -13.15 9.63 -10.51
C ASN A 147 -13.07 8.52 -11.57
N GLY A 148 -13.83 7.43 -11.43
CA GLY A 148 -13.94 6.36 -12.42
C GLY A 148 -12.64 5.57 -12.62
N PHE A 149 -11.79 5.44 -11.60
CA PHE A 149 -10.67 4.49 -11.62
C PHE A 149 -11.22 3.06 -11.49
N THR A 150 -10.55 2.12 -12.14
CA THR A 150 -10.96 0.70 -12.14
C THR A 150 -10.11 -0.15 -11.20
N ALA A 151 -8.92 0.33 -10.84
CA ALA A 151 -8.01 -0.34 -9.93
C ALA A 151 -7.34 0.65 -8.95
N LEU A 152 -7.10 0.18 -7.71
CA LEU A 152 -6.37 0.87 -6.67
C LEU A 152 -5.08 0.10 -6.39
N ALA A 153 -3.93 0.67 -6.74
CA ALA A 153 -2.62 0.05 -6.51
C ALA A 153 -1.94 0.61 -5.26
N THR A 154 -1.28 -0.26 -4.52
CA THR A 154 -0.48 0.11 -3.34
C THR A 154 0.94 -0.41 -3.43
N GLY A 155 1.90 0.34 -2.87
CA GLY A 155 3.32 -0.02 -2.85
C GLY A 155 3.70 -1.09 -1.82
N HIS A 156 2.76 -1.96 -1.41
CA HIS A 156 3.10 -3.10 -0.56
C HIS A 156 4.00 -4.08 -1.32
N ASN A 157 5.14 -4.39 -0.72
CA ASN A 157 6.15 -5.29 -1.26
C ASN A 157 6.07 -6.69 -0.64
N LEU A 158 6.95 -7.60 -1.03
CA LEU A 158 6.99 -8.98 -0.52
C LEU A 158 7.18 -9.04 1.00
N ASP A 159 7.97 -8.14 1.59
CA ASP A 159 8.19 -8.11 3.05
C ASP A 159 6.91 -7.75 3.81
N ASP A 160 6.08 -6.87 3.26
CA ASP A 160 4.77 -6.53 3.81
C ASP A 160 3.81 -7.72 3.74
N GLU A 161 3.77 -8.37 2.59
CA GLU A 161 2.85 -9.47 2.34
C GLU A 161 3.19 -10.72 3.17
N VAL A 162 4.48 -11.09 3.25
CA VAL A 162 4.87 -12.26 4.08
C VAL A 162 4.69 -12.00 5.57
N ALA A 163 4.96 -10.78 6.04
CA ALA A 163 4.73 -10.43 7.45
C ALA A 163 3.24 -10.44 7.78
N ARG A 164 2.37 -10.00 6.87
CA ARG A 164 0.92 -10.07 7.03
C ARG A 164 0.43 -11.50 7.02
N LEU A 165 0.82 -12.29 6.02
CA LEU A 165 0.47 -13.70 5.93
C LEU A 165 0.91 -14.44 7.19
N PHE A 166 2.14 -14.25 7.65
CA PHE A 166 2.66 -14.86 8.86
C PHE A 166 1.84 -14.46 10.10
N SER A 167 1.51 -13.16 10.24
CA SER A 167 0.64 -12.67 11.32
C SER A 167 -0.73 -13.35 11.32
N ASN A 168 -1.36 -13.49 10.15
CA ASN A 168 -2.69 -14.10 10.02
C ASN A 168 -2.63 -15.60 10.26
N THR A 169 -1.56 -16.28 9.85
CA THR A 169 -1.32 -17.71 10.12
C THR A 169 -1.11 -17.96 11.61
N LEU A 170 -0.33 -17.14 12.32
CA LEU A 170 -0.12 -17.27 13.76
C LEU A 170 -1.42 -17.20 14.57
N ARG A 171 -2.42 -16.47 14.07
CA ARG A 171 -3.74 -16.34 14.70
C ARG A 171 -4.77 -17.30 14.14
N TRP A 172 -4.45 -18.02 13.08
CA TRP A 172 -5.40 -18.80 12.28
C TRP A 172 -6.66 -18.02 11.90
N ASP A 173 -6.44 -16.74 11.51
CA ASP A 173 -7.51 -15.84 11.15
C ASP A 173 -8.01 -16.17 9.72
N LYS A 174 -9.00 -17.07 9.66
CA LYS A 174 -9.51 -17.63 8.42
C LYS A 174 -10.09 -16.56 7.49
N ALA A 175 -10.78 -15.56 8.05
CA ALA A 175 -11.37 -14.47 7.26
C ALA A 175 -10.29 -13.68 6.53
N TYR A 176 -9.20 -13.29 7.23
CA TYR A 176 -8.09 -12.62 6.58
C TYR A 176 -7.29 -13.55 5.65
N LEU A 177 -7.09 -14.81 6.02
CA LEU A 177 -6.39 -15.77 5.14
C LEU A 177 -7.15 -16.01 3.84
N SER A 178 -8.49 -15.99 3.85
CA SER A 178 -9.32 -16.16 2.65
C SER A 178 -9.16 -15.01 1.63
N THR A 179 -8.87 -13.80 2.13
CA THR A 179 -8.72 -12.58 1.29
C THR A 179 -7.26 -12.18 1.06
N GLU A 180 -6.31 -12.95 1.61
CA GLU A 180 -4.87 -12.66 1.46
C GLU A 180 -4.42 -12.88 0.01
N GLY A 181 -3.73 -11.90 -0.55
CA GLY A 181 -3.24 -11.98 -1.92
C GLY A 181 -2.89 -10.61 -2.51
N PRO A 182 -2.24 -10.60 -3.68
CA PRO A 182 -1.89 -9.37 -4.37
C PRO A 182 -3.05 -8.74 -5.14
N LEU A 183 -4.15 -9.46 -5.30
CA LEU A 183 -5.41 -9.01 -5.89
C LEU A 183 -6.56 -9.22 -4.91
N LEU A 184 -7.26 -8.14 -4.58
CA LEU A 184 -8.60 -8.17 -4.02
C LEU A 184 -9.57 -7.70 -5.11
N PRO A 185 -10.47 -8.57 -5.61
CA PRO A 185 -11.38 -8.24 -6.71
C PRO A 185 -12.29 -7.06 -6.39
N ALA A 186 -12.81 -6.42 -7.45
CA ALA A 186 -13.88 -5.44 -7.31
C ALA A 186 -15.14 -6.11 -6.75
N GLU A 187 -15.71 -5.52 -5.72
CA GLU A 187 -16.89 -6.05 -5.04
C GLU A 187 -17.68 -4.93 -4.36
N ASN A 188 -18.99 -5.07 -4.31
CA ASN A 188 -19.89 -4.15 -3.57
C ASN A 188 -19.69 -2.66 -3.95
N GLY A 189 -19.42 -2.37 -5.21
CA GLY A 189 -19.16 -1.02 -5.72
C GLY A 189 -17.72 -0.50 -5.48
N PHE A 190 -16.86 -1.25 -4.79
CA PHE A 190 -15.45 -0.91 -4.67
C PHE A 190 -14.64 -1.39 -5.86
N VAL A 191 -13.64 -0.60 -6.24
CA VAL A 191 -12.68 -0.99 -7.27
C VAL A 191 -11.75 -2.10 -6.78
N LYS A 192 -11.21 -2.90 -7.70
CA LYS A 192 -10.20 -3.91 -7.36
C LYS A 192 -8.97 -3.28 -6.71
N LYS A 193 -8.35 -3.96 -5.75
CA LYS A 193 -7.13 -3.51 -5.07
C LYS A 193 -5.98 -4.43 -5.41
N VAL A 194 -4.86 -3.84 -5.79
CA VAL A 194 -3.73 -4.59 -6.32
C VAL A 194 -2.41 -4.18 -5.65
N LYS A 195 -1.46 -5.12 -5.61
CA LYS A 195 -0.14 -4.93 -5.01
C LYS A 195 0.95 -5.40 -5.99
N PRO A 196 1.31 -4.58 -7.00
CA PRO A 196 2.20 -5.03 -8.07
C PRO A 196 3.62 -5.38 -7.62
N LEU A 197 4.07 -4.84 -6.45
CA LEU A 197 5.41 -5.12 -5.89
C LEU A 197 5.49 -6.42 -5.08
N TRP A 198 4.45 -7.25 -5.04
CA TRP A 198 4.38 -8.45 -4.19
C TRP A 198 5.49 -9.49 -4.42
N ARG A 199 6.22 -9.40 -5.53
CA ARG A 199 7.36 -10.28 -5.85
C ARG A 199 8.71 -9.69 -5.46
N LEU A 200 8.76 -8.41 -5.12
CA LEU A 200 9.95 -7.65 -4.82
C LEU A 200 10.11 -7.44 -3.32
N THR A 201 11.31 -7.70 -2.82
CA THR A 201 11.65 -7.45 -1.41
C THR A 201 11.84 -5.96 -1.13
N GLU A 202 11.77 -5.58 0.14
CA GLU A 202 12.09 -4.22 0.59
C GLU A 202 13.52 -3.81 0.23
N TYR A 203 14.48 -4.76 0.22
CA TYR A 203 15.85 -4.52 -0.22
C TYR A 203 15.92 -4.21 -1.73
N GLU A 204 15.19 -4.94 -2.55
CA GLU A 204 15.14 -4.72 -4.00
C GLU A 204 14.50 -3.38 -4.34
N THR A 205 13.39 -3.01 -3.67
CA THR A 205 12.76 -1.69 -3.88
C THR A 205 13.65 -0.54 -3.38
N ALA A 206 14.38 -0.73 -2.27
CA ALA A 206 15.34 0.26 -1.78
C ALA A 206 16.52 0.42 -2.76
N THR A 207 17.03 -0.69 -3.31
CA THR A 207 18.09 -0.66 -4.32
C THR A 207 17.63 0.05 -5.60
N PHE A 208 16.41 -0.23 -6.06
CA PHE A 208 15.83 0.45 -7.22
C PHE A 208 15.72 1.96 -6.97
N ALA A 209 15.14 2.37 -5.85
CA ALA A 209 14.99 3.77 -5.49
C ALA A 209 16.35 4.50 -5.43
N PHE A 210 17.37 3.87 -4.84
CA PHE A 210 18.73 4.41 -4.78
C PHE A 210 19.34 4.60 -6.17
N LEU A 211 19.28 3.57 -7.02
CA LEU A 211 19.84 3.61 -8.38
C LEU A 211 19.12 4.61 -9.30
N MET A 212 17.84 4.86 -9.04
CA MET A 212 17.03 5.83 -9.79
C MET A 212 17.09 7.24 -9.20
N GLY A 213 17.80 7.46 -8.09
CA GLY A 213 17.86 8.77 -7.42
C GLY A 213 16.51 9.21 -6.84
N ILE A 214 15.65 8.25 -6.45
CA ILE A 214 14.40 8.54 -5.76
C ILE A 214 14.71 8.81 -4.29
N HIS A 215 14.46 10.04 -3.86
CA HIS A 215 14.66 10.48 -2.48
C HIS A 215 13.34 10.42 -1.70
N PRO A 216 13.09 9.34 -0.94
CA PRO A 216 11.83 9.20 -0.23
C PRO A 216 11.79 10.04 1.05
N HIS A 217 10.58 10.29 1.55
CA HIS A 217 10.37 10.72 2.91
C HIS A 217 10.80 9.58 3.86
N SER A 218 11.85 9.81 4.64
CA SER A 218 12.47 8.79 5.51
C SER A 218 12.09 8.94 7.00
N ALA A 219 11.54 10.09 7.38
CA ALA A 219 11.16 10.30 8.79
C ALA A 219 9.97 9.41 9.18
N PRO A 220 10.05 8.69 10.31
CA PRO A 220 8.94 7.88 10.79
C PRO A 220 7.75 8.77 11.16
N CYS A 221 6.54 8.22 10.99
CA CYS A 221 5.34 8.92 11.44
C CYS A 221 5.39 9.13 12.96
N PRO A 222 5.20 10.36 13.48
CA PRO A 222 5.30 10.65 14.92
C PRO A 222 4.26 9.88 15.78
N TYR A 223 3.27 9.25 15.14
CA TYR A 223 2.25 8.44 15.82
C TYR A 223 2.46 6.94 15.69
N SER A 224 3.52 6.46 15.01
CA SER A 224 3.74 5.03 14.73
C SER A 224 4.56 4.29 15.80
N THR A 225 4.47 4.65 17.06
CA THR A 225 5.21 3.99 18.15
C THR A 225 4.67 2.59 18.44
N GLY A 226 5.57 1.58 18.57
CA GLY A 226 5.21 0.23 19.04
C GLY A 226 4.50 -0.67 18.03
N ALA A 227 4.72 -0.47 16.72
CA ALA A 227 4.09 -1.31 15.71
C ALA A 227 4.61 -2.77 15.74
N SER A 228 3.76 -3.73 16.17
CA SER A 228 4.05 -5.18 16.19
C SER A 228 4.46 -5.73 14.82
N PHE A 229 4.06 -5.08 13.75
CA PHE A 229 4.36 -5.46 12.37
C PHE A 229 5.87 -5.39 12.04
N THR A 230 6.59 -4.47 12.67
CA THR A 230 8.06 -4.35 12.54
C THR A 230 8.78 -5.59 13.09
N VAL A 231 8.27 -6.18 14.19
CA VAL A 231 8.82 -7.40 14.77
C VAL A 231 8.68 -8.56 13.79
N LEU A 232 7.51 -8.70 13.17
CA LEU A 232 7.24 -9.78 12.21
C LEU A 232 8.12 -9.64 10.95
N LYS A 233 8.29 -8.44 10.43
CA LYS A 233 9.24 -8.17 9.34
C LYS A 233 10.66 -8.58 9.73
N GLY A 234 11.10 -8.25 10.93
CA GLY A 234 12.42 -8.62 11.43
C GLY A 234 12.64 -10.13 11.52
N ILE A 235 11.61 -10.91 11.93
CA ILE A 235 11.64 -12.37 11.94
C ILE A 235 11.77 -12.92 10.52
N MET A 236 10.95 -12.46 9.60
CA MET A 236 10.99 -12.90 8.20
C MET A 236 12.29 -12.48 7.49
N GLN A 237 12.90 -11.36 7.88
CA GLN A 237 14.21 -10.95 7.38
C GLN A 237 15.34 -11.88 7.86
N ARG A 238 15.32 -12.31 9.14
CA ARG A 238 16.27 -13.30 9.66
C ARG A 238 16.14 -14.65 8.97
N LEU A 239 14.90 -15.09 8.71
CA LEU A 239 14.63 -16.30 7.94
C LEU A 239 15.22 -16.19 6.52
N GLU A 240 15.00 -15.09 5.82
CA GLU A 240 15.53 -14.85 4.47
C GLU A 240 17.05 -14.79 4.43
N HIS A 241 17.68 -14.24 5.48
CA HIS A 241 19.13 -14.21 5.59
C HIS A 241 19.71 -15.63 5.73
N ALA A 242 19.09 -16.46 6.55
CA ALA A 242 19.50 -17.86 6.75
C ALA A 242 19.15 -18.75 5.57
N MET A 243 18.04 -18.51 4.93
CA MET A 243 17.47 -19.33 3.83
C MET A 243 17.00 -18.42 2.68
N PRO A 244 17.91 -17.95 1.81
CA PRO A 244 17.60 -17.02 0.72
C PRO A 244 16.52 -17.55 -0.23
N GLY A 245 15.53 -16.70 -0.58
CA GLY A 245 14.37 -17.04 -1.41
C GLY A 245 13.16 -17.57 -0.63
N ARG A 246 13.29 -17.82 0.68
CA ARG A 246 12.24 -18.45 1.45
C ARG A 246 11.00 -17.57 1.65
N LYS A 247 11.14 -16.26 1.66
CA LYS A 247 9.98 -15.35 1.70
C LYS A 247 9.09 -15.51 0.47
N LEU A 248 9.70 -15.49 -0.71
CA LEU A 248 8.96 -15.62 -1.97
C LEU A 248 8.33 -17.01 -2.10
N ASP A 249 9.05 -18.07 -1.72
CA ASP A 249 8.52 -19.44 -1.71
C ASP A 249 7.30 -19.56 -0.78
N PHE A 250 7.39 -19.05 0.44
CA PHE A 250 6.31 -19.10 1.42
C PHE A 250 5.05 -18.42 0.88
N TYR A 251 5.19 -17.20 0.36
CA TYR A 251 4.05 -16.44 -0.18
C TYR A 251 3.46 -17.10 -1.43
N GLN A 252 4.30 -17.52 -2.39
CA GLN A 252 3.82 -18.16 -3.61
C GLN A 252 3.14 -19.52 -3.35
N ASN A 253 3.67 -20.31 -2.43
CA ASN A 253 3.04 -21.58 -2.07
C ASN A 253 1.70 -21.37 -1.37
N PHE A 254 1.57 -20.34 -0.52
CA PHE A 254 0.29 -19.95 0.03
C PHE A 254 -0.71 -19.56 -1.07
N LEU A 255 -0.32 -18.70 -2.02
CA LEU A 255 -1.21 -18.30 -3.12
C LEU A 255 -1.68 -19.48 -3.96
N LYS A 256 -0.81 -20.47 -4.20
CA LYS A 256 -1.10 -21.64 -5.04
C LYS A 256 -1.91 -22.73 -4.34
N ARG A 257 -1.66 -22.97 -3.04
CA ARG A 257 -2.14 -24.17 -2.32
C ARG A 257 -2.76 -23.83 -0.97
N GLY A 258 -2.25 -22.81 -0.28
CA GLY A 258 -2.63 -22.48 1.10
C GLY A 258 -3.92 -21.68 1.20
N ARG A 259 -4.31 -20.94 0.14
CA ARG A 259 -5.49 -20.07 0.15
C ARG A 259 -6.81 -20.84 -0.08
N GLU A 260 -6.77 -21.91 -0.88
CA GLU A 260 -7.96 -22.68 -1.27
C GLU A 260 -8.79 -23.19 -0.07
N PRO A 261 -8.21 -23.77 0.99
CA PRO A 261 -8.97 -24.26 2.14
C PRO A 261 -9.81 -23.16 2.86
N PHE A 262 -9.46 -21.90 2.69
CA PHE A 262 -10.18 -20.77 3.28
C PHE A 262 -11.20 -20.13 2.35
N ALA A 263 -11.34 -20.60 1.10
CA ALA A 263 -12.22 -19.99 0.10
C ALA A 263 -13.70 -19.96 0.52
N ALA A 264 -14.14 -20.92 1.32
CA ALA A 264 -15.51 -20.99 1.85
C ALA A 264 -15.83 -19.82 2.79
N GLU A 265 -14.88 -19.40 3.61
CA GLU A 265 -15.03 -18.27 4.55
C GLU A 265 -15.30 -16.94 3.82
N ARG A 266 -14.74 -16.77 2.63
CA ARG A 266 -14.94 -15.57 1.79
C ARG A 266 -16.38 -15.43 1.29
N ARG A 267 -17.09 -16.55 1.09
CA ARG A 267 -18.47 -16.58 0.55
C ARG A 267 -19.50 -16.24 1.62
N SER A 268 -19.18 -16.39 2.90
CA SER A 268 -20.11 -16.17 4.02
C SER A 268 -20.21 -14.70 4.47
N GLU A 269 -19.31 -13.80 4.05
CA GLU A 269 -19.25 -12.39 4.49
C GLU A 269 -20.01 -11.40 3.58
N GLY A 270 -20.90 -11.85 2.73
CA GLY A 270 -21.73 -10.99 1.88
C GLY A 270 -22.67 -10.08 2.66
N SER A 271 -22.15 -9.15 3.47
CA SER A 271 -22.97 -8.10 4.10
C SER A 271 -23.53 -7.18 3.02
N VAL A 272 -24.84 -7.04 2.96
CA VAL A 272 -25.50 -6.05 2.10
C VAL A 272 -25.03 -4.67 2.52
N LEU A 273 -24.34 -3.97 1.61
CA LEU A 273 -23.92 -2.58 1.85
C LEU A 273 -25.03 -1.64 1.40
N SER A 274 -25.25 -0.59 2.20
CA SER A 274 -26.12 0.53 1.86
C SER A 274 -25.29 1.81 1.72
N PRO A 275 -25.70 2.78 0.89
CA PRO A 275 -25.02 4.05 0.79
C PRO A 275 -25.14 4.85 2.10
N CYS A 276 -24.04 5.43 2.55
CA CYS A 276 -24.06 6.37 3.67
C CYS A 276 -24.93 7.60 3.32
N PRO A 277 -25.91 7.98 4.14
CA PRO A 277 -26.81 9.10 3.82
C PRO A 277 -26.11 10.46 3.71
N GLU A 278 -24.90 10.61 4.27
CA GLU A 278 -24.14 11.86 4.23
C GLU A 278 -23.17 11.94 3.04
N CYS A 279 -22.50 10.84 2.66
CA CYS A 279 -21.45 10.88 1.65
C CYS A 279 -21.58 9.83 0.54
N GLY A 280 -22.65 9.01 0.55
CA GLY A 280 -22.89 7.95 -0.45
C GLY A 280 -21.94 6.74 -0.38
N TYR A 281 -20.93 6.73 0.51
CA TYR A 281 -19.97 5.65 0.60
C TYR A 281 -20.63 4.34 1.05
N PRO A 282 -20.38 3.20 0.38
CA PRO A 282 -20.94 1.91 0.76
C PRO A 282 -20.55 1.52 2.19
N THR A 283 -21.52 1.15 3.01
CA THR A 283 -21.30 0.81 4.43
C THR A 283 -22.26 -0.26 4.91
N SER A 284 -21.81 -1.16 5.78
CA SER A 284 -22.64 -2.18 6.46
C SER A 284 -23.29 -1.67 7.74
N SER A 285 -23.14 -0.39 8.09
CA SER A 285 -23.59 0.11 9.41
C SER A 285 -25.05 0.52 9.50
N GLY A 286 -25.84 0.38 8.42
CA GLY A 286 -27.27 0.80 8.40
C GLY A 286 -27.52 2.30 8.59
N GLY A 287 -26.46 3.13 8.49
CA GLY A 287 -26.51 4.58 8.70
C GLY A 287 -25.22 5.25 8.25
N LEU A 288 -24.73 6.23 9.01
CA LEU A 288 -23.49 6.92 8.67
C LEU A 288 -22.30 5.96 8.60
N CYS A 289 -21.47 6.10 7.56
CA CYS A 289 -20.21 5.38 7.47
C CYS A 289 -19.27 5.78 8.63
N GLY A 290 -18.26 4.93 8.86
CA GLY A 290 -17.34 5.16 9.99
C GLY A 290 -16.53 6.45 9.91
N VAL A 291 -16.34 7.03 8.71
CA VAL A 291 -15.62 8.31 8.55
C VAL A 291 -16.55 9.50 8.79
N CYS A 292 -17.81 9.46 8.34
CA CYS A 292 -18.79 10.50 8.66
C CYS A 292 -19.07 10.57 10.17
N ARG A 293 -19.20 9.41 10.85
CA ARG A 293 -19.30 9.40 12.34
C ARG A 293 -18.06 10.03 12.99
N LEU A 294 -16.89 9.70 12.51
CA LEU A 294 -15.65 10.27 13.04
C LEU A 294 -15.57 11.78 12.82
N ARG A 295 -16.00 12.27 11.63
CA ARG A 295 -16.05 13.70 11.31
C ARG A 295 -16.96 14.46 12.30
N ARG A 296 -18.14 13.92 12.60
CA ARG A 296 -19.03 14.49 13.60
C ARG A 296 -18.41 14.51 15.00
N GLN A 297 -17.81 13.40 15.41
CA GLN A 297 -17.11 13.30 16.71
C GLN A 297 -16.00 14.35 16.87
N VAL A 298 -15.20 14.57 15.83
CA VAL A 298 -14.14 15.60 15.83
C VAL A 298 -14.74 17.01 15.88
N ALA A 299 -15.84 17.24 15.15
CA ALA A 299 -16.52 18.53 15.17
C ALA A 299 -17.11 18.87 16.54
N GLU A 300 -17.72 17.90 17.23
CA GLU A 300 -18.22 18.05 18.59
C GLU A 300 -17.10 18.35 19.57
N TRP A 301 -16.00 17.56 19.53
CA TRP A 301 -14.83 17.79 20.36
C TRP A 301 -14.23 19.21 20.18
N ARG A 302 -14.19 19.73 18.94
CA ARG A 302 -13.71 21.09 18.68
C ARG A 302 -14.62 22.17 19.31
N LYS A 303 -15.95 21.98 19.27
CA LYS A 303 -16.91 22.89 19.91
C LYS A 303 -16.71 22.92 21.42
N GLU A 304 -16.68 21.75 22.07
CA GLU A 304 -16.44 21.65 23.51
C GLU A 304 -15.14 22.33 23.95
N LYS A 305 -14.11 22.31 23.10
CA LYS A 305 -12.82 22.93 23.38
C LYS A 305 -12.79 24.45 23.12
N ALA A 306 -13.69 24.97 22.29
CA ALA A 306 -13.81 26.39 22.01
C ALA A 306 -14.65 27.11 23.08
N ASP A 307 -15.50 26.35 23.82
CA ASP A 307 -16.36 26.85 24.88
C ASP A 307 -15.71 26.85 26.27
N VAL A 308 -14.44 26.41 26.38
CA VAL A 308 -13.59 26.40 27.58
C VAL A 308 -12.45 27.40 27.47
#